data_e397d6f03151beb3606f29b5c1cb74ba
#
_entry.id   e397d6f03151beb3606f29b5c1cb74ba
#
_cell.length_a   1.000
_cell.length_b   1.000
_cell.length_c   1.000
_cell.angle_alpha   90.00
_cell.angle_beta   90.00
_cell.angle_gamma   90.00
#
_symmetry.space_group_name_H-M   'P 1'
#
loop_
_entity.id
_entity.type
_entity.pdbx_description
1 polymer ?
#
loop_
_entity_poly.entity_id
_entity_poly.type
_entity_poly.pdbx_seq_one_letter_code
_entity_poly.pdbx_strand_id
1 'polypeptide(L)'
;QPDFGRLMFDIGLPSDRLATELRLRLKMDIEEGVANGLFTVADVDVAASIVAGAITGLALDLHRGVLTFDKIDPATAQLLIYLGLDAAEAERLAHAAFDFPPPPQLPMRWLALPQLPKSQTGGTP
;
A
#
# COMPACT_ATOMS: atom_id res chain seq x y z
N GLN A 1 17.17 -16.12 -8.95
CA GLN A 1 17.21 -16.74 -7.67
C GLN A 1 16.05 -17.68 -7.45
N PRO A 2 16.30 -18.97 -7.52
CA PRO A 2 15.19 -19.92 -7.44
C PRO A 2 14.47 -19.86 -6.11
N ASP A 3 15.18 -19.63 -5.04
CA ASP A 3 14.56 -19.58 -3.74
C ASP A 3 13.65 -18.38 -3.59
N PHE A 4 14.05 -17.28 -4.18
CA PHE A 4 13.23 -16.08 -4.11
C PHE A 4 11.92 -16.28 -4.86
N GLY A 5 11.98 -16.89 -6.04
CA GLY A 5 10.78 -17.14 -6.79
C GLY A 5 9.83 -18.08 -6.08
N ARG A 6 10.37 -19.10 -5.45
CA ARG A 6 9.55 -20.01 -4.71
C ARG A 6 8.91 -19.33 -3.51
N LEU A 7 9.67 -18.51 -2.81
CA LEU A 7 9.16 -17.79 -1.67
C LEU A 7 8.02 -16.87 -2.07
N MET A 8 8.18 -16.16 -3.18
CA MET A 8 7.13 -15.28 -3.66
C MET A 8 5.89 -16.06 -4.03
N PHE A 9 6.07 -17.20 -4.64
CA PHE A 9 4.95 -18.03 -5.00
C PHE A 9 4.20 -18.52 -3.76
N ASP A 10 4.94 -19.00 -2.79
CA ASP A 10 4.34 -19.51 -1.56
C ASP A 10 3.59 -18.42 -0.81
N ILE A 11 4.15 -17.23 -0.76
CA ILE A 11 3.50 -16.12 -0.09
C ILE A 11 2.30 -15.66 -0.88
N GLY A 12 2.41 -15.64 -2.20
CA GLY A 12 1.37 -15.11 -3.04
C GLY A 12 0.11 -15.95 -3.10
N LEU A 13 0.25 -17.25 -2.90
CA LEU A 13 -0.90 -18.11 -3.04
C LEU A 13 -2.07 -17.72 -2.14
N PRO A 14 -1.86 -17.58 -0.83
CA PRO A 14 -2.99 -17.23 0.03
C PRO A 14 -3.53 -15.83 -0.21
N SER A 15 -2.71 -14.94 -0.75
CA SER A 15 -3.14 -13.57 -0.97
C SER A 15 -3.29 -13.23 -2.44
N ASP A 16 -3.46 -14.23 -3.28
CA ASP A 16 -3.57 -14.00 -4.69
C ASP A 16 -4.74 -13.08 -5.03
N ARG A 17 -5.87 -13.31 -4.39
CA ARG A 17 -7.03 -12.48 -4.62
C ARG A 17 -6.77 -11.04 -4.22
N LEU A 18 -6.12 -10.86 -3.08
CA LEU A 18 -5.81 -9.52 -2.59
C LEU A 18 -4.87 -8.81 -3.54
N ALA A 19 -3.86 -9.51 -4.02
CA ALA A 19 -2.93 -8.91 -4.97
C ALA A 19 -3.63 -8.52 -6.26
N THR A 20 -4.54 -9.36 -6.73
CA THR A 20 -5.28 -9.05 -7.93
C THR A 20 -6.16 -7.82 -7.74
N GLU A 21 -6.83 -7.75 -6.61
CA GLU A 21 -7.69 -6.62 -6.33
C GLU A 21 -6.90 -5.34 -6.18
N LEU A 22 -5.75 -5.41 -5.55
CA LEU A 22 -4.89 -4.24 -5.41
C LEU A 22 -4.44 -3.74 -6.78
N ARG A 23 -4.02 -4.66 -7.65
CA ARG A 23 -3.58 -4.26 -8.97
C ARG A 23 -4.70 -3.62 -9.77
N LEU A 24 -5.91 -4.17 -9.67
CA LEU A 24 -7.03 -3.61 -10.40
C LEU A 24 -7.40 -2.22 -9.89
N ARG A 25 -7.38 -2.04 -8.58
CA ARG A 25 -7.68 -0.74 -8.01
C ARG A 25 -6.63 0.28 -8.39
N LEU A 26 -5.38 -0.13 -8.36
CA LEU A 26 -4.30 0.76 -8.76
C LEU A 26 -4.42 1.13 -10.23
N LYS A 27 -4.81 0.17 -11.06
CA LYS A 27 -4.99 0.49 -12.47
C LYS A 27 -6.04 1.56 -12.65
N MET A 28 -7.15 1.45 -11.96
CA MET A 28 -8.21 2.44 -12.05
C MET A 28 -7.72 3.81 -11.57
N ASP A 29 -7.00 3.83 -10.46
CA ASP A 29 -6.49 5.09 -9.92
C ASP A 29 -5.47 5.71 -10.84
N ILE A 30 -4.60 4.90 -11.42
CA ILE A 30 -3.59 5.42 -12.34
C ILE A 30 -4.25 5.95 -13.61
N GLU A 31 -5.25 5.22 -14.12
CA GLU A 31 -5.98 5.70 -15.29
C GLU A 31 -6.62 7.04 -15.02
N GLU A 32 -7.21 7.20 -13.86
CA GLU A 32 -7.81 8.47 -13.51
C GLU A 32 -6.76 9.56 -13.40
N GLY A 33 -5.62 9.26 -12.82
CA GLY A 33 -4.54 10.24 -12.71
C GLY A 33 -4.01 10.64 -14.08
N VAL A 34 -3.93 9.70 -15.00
CA VAL A 34 -3.50 10.02 -16.35
C VAL A 34 -4.55 10.91 -17.04
N ALA A 35 -5.81 10.57 -16.88
CA ALA A 35 -6.88 11.34 -17.50
C ALA A 35 -6.91 12.78 -16.98
N ASN A 36 -6.57 12.96 -15.71
CA ASN A 36 -6.56 14.28 -15.10
C ASN A 36 -5.24 15.02 -15.29
N GLY A 37 -4.30 14.43 -16.01
CA GLY A 37 -3.04 15.08 -16.25
C GLY A 37 -2.06 15.01 -15.10
N LEU A 38 -2.37 14.24 -14.06
CA LEU A 38 -1.49 14.13 -12.92
C LEU A 38 -0.34 13.16 -13.18
N PHE A 39 -0.64 12.04 -13.82
CA PHE A 39 0.34 10.99 -14.05
C PHE A 39 0.70 10.89 -15.54
N THR A 40 1.91 10.48 -15.80
CA THR A 40 2.39 10.19 -17.14
C THR A 40 3.07 8.83 -17.12
N VAL A 41 2.43 7.84 -17.72
CA VAL A 41 3.00 6.50 -17.76
C VAL A 41 2.87 5.95 -19.17
N ALA A 42 3.82 5.14 -19.55
CA ALA A 42 3.83 4.58 -20.89
C ALA A 42 2.78 3.49 -21.06
N ASP A 43 2.53 2.73 -20.00
CA ASP A 43 1.62 1.59 -20.07
C ASP A 43 0.97 1.44 -18.70
N VAL A 44 -0.33 1.65 -18.65
CA VAL A 44 -1.04 1.65 -17.38
C VAL A 44 -1.04 0.28 -16.74
N ASP A 45 -1.19 -0.77 -17.53
CA ASP A 45 -1.20 -2.12 -16.97
C ASP A 45 0.14 -2.47 -16.34
N VAL A 46 1.22 -2.13 -17.02
CA VAL A 46 2.54 -2.38 -16.48
C VAL A 46 2.77 -1.55 -15.24
N ALA A 47 2.37 -0.29 -15.28
CA ALA A 47 2.56 0.59 -14.13
C ALA A 47 1.79 0.07 -12.92
N ALA A 48 0.57 -0.40 -13.13
CA ALA A 48 -0.21 -0.95 -12.02
C ALA A 48 0.47 -2.16 -11.41
N SER A 49 1.02 -3.03 -12.24
CA SER A 49 1.71 -4.22 -11.74
C SER A 49 2.97 -3.85 -10.97
N ILE A 50 3.73 -2.90 -11.49
CA ILE A 50 4.95 -2.49 -10.81
C ILE A 50 4.62 -1.86 -9.46
N VAL A 51 3.63 -0.99 -9.43
CA VAL A 51 3.29 -0.31 -8.18
C VAL A 51 2.70 -1.31 -7.18
N ALA A 52 1.86 -2.23 -7.65
CA ALA A 52 1.31 -3.25 -6.76
C ALA A 52 2.42 -4.11 -6.17
N GLY A 53 3.38 -4.52 -7.00
CA GLY A 53 4.51 -5.29 -6.51
C GLY A 53 5.34 -4.52 -5.53
N ALA A 54 5.57 -3.24 -5.80
CA ALA A 54 6.34 -2.40 -4.90
C ALA A 54 5.63 -2.26 -3.55
N ILE A 55 4.34 -2.04 -3.56
CA ILE A 55 3.59 -1.92 -2.31
C ILE A 55 3.67 -3.20 -1.51
N THR A 56 3.52 -4.34 -2.19
CA THR A 56 3.60 -5.62 -1.50
C THR A 56 4.99 -5.83 -0.91
N GLY A 57 6.03 -5.53 -1.69
CA GLY A 57 7.40 -5.67 -1.19
C GLY A 57 7.69 -4.75 -0.03
N LEU A 58 7.20 -3.52 -0.11
CA LEU A 58 7.41 -2.58 0.98
C LEU A 58 6.68 -3.04 2.24
N ALA A 59 5.49 -3.57 2.09
CA ALA A 59 4.75 -4.07 3.23
C ALA A 59 5.48 -5.22 3.91
N LEU A 60 6.06 -6.11 3.12
CA LEU A 60 6.83 -7.21 3.68
C LEU A 60 8.07 -6.69 4.41
N ASP A 61 8.74 -5.73 3.83
CA ASP A 61 9.94 -5.18 4.46
C ASP A 61 9.61 -4.45 5.76
N LEU A 62 8.48 -3.78 5.80
CA LEU A 62 8.05 -3.16 7.04
C LEU A 62 7.71 -4.22 8.09
N HIS A 63 7.04 -5.28 7.65
CA HIS A 63 6.67 -6.35 8.57
C HIS A 63 7.90 -7.04 9.15
N ARG A 64 8.93 -7.20 8.33
CA ARG A 64 10.16 -7.86 8.76
C ARG A 64 11.12 -6.96 9.49
N GLY A 65 10.83 -5.69 9.57
CA GLY A 65 11.73 -4.74 10.21
C GLY A 65 12.90 -4.31 9.36
N VAL A 66 12.90 -4.66 8.08
CA VAL A 66 13.93 -4.17 7.16
C VAL A 66 13.80 -2.67 6.96
N LEU A 67 12.55 -2.21 6.89
CA LEU A 67 12.25 -0.80 6.81
C LEU A 67 11.47 -0.38 8.04
N THR A 68 11.66 0.86 8.43
CA THR A 68 10.90 1.44 9.53
C THR A 68 9.79 2.31 8.96
N PHE A 69 8.80 2.63 9.78
CA PHE A 69 7.61 3.33 9.30
C PHE A 69 7.92 4.72 8.77
N ASP A 70 9.03 5.30 9.19
CA ASP A 70 9.42 6.60 8.67
C ASP A 70 9.82 6.53 7.19
N LYS A 71 9.93 5.32 6.63
CA LYS A 71 10.24 5.17 5.21
C LYS A 71 9.01 5.17 4.32
N ILE A 72 7.81 5.21 4.90
CA ILE A 72 6.61 5.17 4.09
C ILE A 72 6.49 6.41 3.22
N ASP A 73 6.71 7.60 3.80
CA ASP A 73 6.63 8.82 3.00
C ASP A 73 7.64 8.84 1.85
N PRO A 74 8.91 8.57 2.10
CA PRO A 74 9.85 8.54 0.97
C PRO A 74 9.51 7.45 -0.04
N ALA A 75 9.02 6.32 0.39
CA ALA A 75 8.65 5.26 -0.55
C ALA A 75 7.48 5.70 -1.41
N THR A 76 6.48 6.32 -0.80
CA THR A 76 5.33 6.81 -1.54
C THR A 76 5.76 7.88 -2.54
N ALA A 77 6.65 8.77 -2.13
CA ALA A 77 7.13 9.80 -3.05
C ALA A 77 7.83 9.16 -4.25
N GLN A 78 8.61 8.12 -4.03
CA GLN A 78 9.29 7.48 -5.14
C GLN A 78 8.32 6.81 -6.10
N LEU A 79 7.26 6.22 -5.58
CA LEU A 79 6.25 5.66 -6.47
C LEU A 79 5.55 6.74 -7.27
N LEU A 80 5.29 7.88 -6.66
CA LEU A 80 4.68 8.98 -7.38
C LEU A 80 5.61 9.53 -8.45
N ILE A 81 6.90 9.59 -8.16
CA ILE A 81 7.87 10.01 -9.18
C ILE A 81 7.84 9.02 -10.34
N TYR A 82 7.78 7.73 -10.02
CA TYR A 82 7.69 6.72 -11.07
C TYR A 82 6.46 6.97 -11.96
N LEU A 83 5.37 7.44 -11.37
CA LEU A 83 4.15 7.69 -12.11
C LEU A 83 4.17 9.04 -12.86
N GLY A 84 5.25 9.79 -12.75
CA GLY A 84 5.42 10.98 -13.57
C GLY A 84 5.45 12.30 -12.84
N LEU A 85 5.33 12.31 -11.52
CA LEU A 85 5.40 13.56 -10.80
C LEU A 85 6.85 14.00 -10.63
N ASP A 86 7.07 15.33 -10.56
CA ASP A 86 8.41 15.76 -10.21
C ASP A 86 8.62 15.56 -8.69
N ALA A 87 9.87 15.65 -8.27
CA ALA A 87 10.22 15.28 -6.90
C ALA A 87 9.50 16.14 -5.88
N ALA A 88 9.39 17.43 -6.12
CA ALA A 88 8.77 18.32 -5.14
C ALA A 88 7.29 18.01 -4.99
N GLU A 89 6.60 17.79 -6.09
CA GLU A 89 5.18 17.47 -6.05
C GLU A 89 4.95 16.11 -5.43
N ALA A 90 5.82 15.15 -5.74
CA ALA A 90 5.70 13.82 -5.19
C ALA A 90 5.85 13.84 -3.68
N GLU A 91 6.83 14.60 -3.19
CA GLU A 91 7.03 14.72 -1.77
C GLU A 91 5.85 15.38 -1.08
N ARG A 92 5.34 16.43 -1.70
CA ARG A 92 4.20 17.13 -1.13
C ARG A 92 2.98 16.23 -1.04
N LEU A 93 2.70 15.48 -2.10
CA LEU A 93 1.55 14.61 -2.10
C LEU A 93 1.73 13.42 -1.16
N ALA A 94 2.92 12.87 -1.10
CA ALA A 94 3.18 11.77 -0.19
C ALA A 94 2.97 12.19 1.24
N HIS A 95 3.45 13.37 1.60
CA HIS A 95 3.30 13.88 2.94
C HIS A 95 1.83 14.13 3.25
N ALA A 96 1.12 14.73 2.32
CA ALA A 96 -0.29 15.03 2.52
C ALA A 96 -1.13 13.78 2.65
N ALA A 97 -0.75 12.71 1.96
CA ALA A 97 -1.52 11.48 2.01
C ALA A 97 -1.56 10.89 3.40
N PHE A 98 -0.54 11.13 4.21
CA PHE A 98 -0.50 10.59 5.56
C PHE A 98 -0.76 11.64 6.62
N ASP A 99 -1.14 12.84 6.18
CA ASP A 99 -1.34 13.92 7.11
C ASP A 99 -2.82 14.14 7.42
N PHE A 100 -3.71 13.49 6.71
CA PHE A 100 -5.11 13.68 7.01
C PHE A 100 -5.49 12.82 8.20
N PRO A 101 -6.50 13.21 8.92
CA PRO A 101 -6.89 12.46 10.12
C PRO A 101 -7.38 11.08 9.73
N PRO A 102 -7.02 10.08 10.50
CA PRO A 102 -7.44 8.73 10.19
C PRO A 102 -8.95 8.63 10.29
N PRO A 103 -9.56 7.83 9.46
CA PRO A 103 -11.00 7.62 9.54
C PRO A 103 -11.31 6.86 10.81
N PRO A 104 -11.92 7.49 11.73
CA PRO A 104 -12.03 6.88 13.04
C PRO A 104 -12.89 5.64 13.07
N GLN A 105 -13.92 5.62 12.30
CA GLN A 105 -14.80 4.49 12.40
C GLN A 105 -14.20 3.23 11.87
N LEU A 106 -13.56 3.31 10.75
CA LEU A 106 -13.09 2.13 10.08
C LEU A 106 -12.08 1.35 10.87
N PRO A 107 -10.97 1.91 11.25
CA PRO A 107 -9.99 1.15 12.00
C PRO A 107 -10.46 0.83 13.39
N MET A 108 -11.22 1.69 13.98
CA MET A 108 -11.69 1.41 15.32
C MET A 108 -12.64 0.26 15.37
N ARG A 109 -13.49 0.15 14.38
CA ARG A 109 -14.39 -0.95 14.31
C ARG A 109 -13.66 -2.25 14.17
N TRP A 110 -12.65 -2.25 13.35
CA TRP A 110 -11.85 -3.43 13.16
C TRP A 110 -11.14 -3.85 14.41
N LEU A 111 -10.61 -2.91 15.14
CA LEU A 111 -9.89 -3.22 16.35
C LEU A 111 -10.83 -3.66 17.45
N ALA A 112 -11.97 -3.05 17.51
CA ALA A 112 -12.90 -3.37 18.57
C ALA A 112 -13.47 -4.75 18.47
N LEU A 113 -13.70 -5.20 17.27
CA LEU A 113 -14.29 -6.51 17.10
C LEU A 113 -13.53 -7.62 17.76
N PRO A 114 -12.26 -7.78 17.46
CA PRO A 114 -11.53 -8.89 18.06
C PRO A 114 -11.27 -8.71 19.52
N GLN A 115 -11.21 -7.52 19.99
CA GLN A 115 -10.84 -7.34 21.36
C GLN A 115 -11.97 -7.35 22.32
N LEU A 116 -13.10 -7.01 21.87
CA LEU A 116 -14.21 -6.93 22.73
C LEU A 116 -14.38 -8.08 23.62
N PRO A 117 -14.37 -9.26 23.12
CA PRO A 117 -14.68 -10.36 23.97
C PRO A 117 -13.75 -10.55 25.09
N LYS A 118 -12.53 -10.17 24.93
CA LYS A 118 -11.67 -10.43 25.98
C LYS A 118 -11.49 -9.32 26.83
N SER A 119 -11.35 -8.27 26.31
CA SER A 119 -10.98 -7.21 27.08
C SER A 119 -11.92 -6.94 28.11
N GLN A 120 -12.91 -7.14 27.89
CA GLN A 120 -13.75 -6.78 28.75
C GLN A 120 -13.95 -7.63 29.65
N THR A 121 -13.59 -8.37 29.47
CA THR A 121 -13.79 -9.16 30.26
C THR A 121 -13.06 -9.07 31.11
N GLY A 122 -12.73 -8.80 31.04
CA GLY A 122 -12.34 -8.69 31.63
C GLY A 122 -12.69 -8.36 32.25
N GLY A 123 -12.86 -8.41 32.41
CA GLY A 123 -13.17 -8.03 32.79
C GLY A 123 -13.61 -8.16 33.52
N THR A 124 -13.55 -8.46 33.56
CA THR A 124 -13.93 -8.33 34.01
C THR A 124 -13.97 -8.13 34.55
N PRO A 125 -14.00 -8.35 34.88
CA PRO A 125 -14.03 -7.88 35.24
C PRO A 125 -13.73 -7.36 35.37
#